data_5c33fa8a7c565f313ad2e456509f8964
#
_entry.id   5c33fa8a7c565f313ad2e456509f8964
#
_cell.length_a   1.000
_cell.length_b   1.000
_cell.length_c   1.000
_cell.angle_alpha   90.00
_cell.angle_beta   90.00
_cell.angle_gamma   90.00
#
_symmetry.space_group_name_H-M   'P 1'
#
loop_
_entity.id
_entity.type
_entity.pdbx_description
1 polymer ?
#
loop_
_entity_poly.entity_id
_entity_poly.type
_entity_poly.pdbx_seq_one_letter_code
_entity_poly.pdbx_strand_id
1 'polypeptide(L)' 'MQEYNVALFNAITDALAALSQAQAVLIAAQQAAEEIYMERTD' A
#
# COMPACT_ATOMS: atom_id res chain seq x y z
N MET A 1 4.63 0.43 31.84
CA MET A 1 3.82 -0.46 31.03
C MET A 1 3.16 0.24 29.88
N GLN A 2 2.69 1.43 30.14
CA GLN A 2 1.99 2.14 29.09
C GLN A 2 2.88 2.57 27.95
N GLU A 3 4.12 2.88 28.26
CA GLU A 3 5.07 3.20 27.20
C GLU A 3 5.25 2.02 26.26
N TYR A 4 5.26 0.84 26.85
CA TYR A 4 5.42 -0.37 26.07
C TYR A 4 4.26 -0.55 25.12
N ASN A 5 3.05 -0.30 25.60
CA ASN A 5 1.86 -0.45 24.79
C ASN A 5 1.81 0.60 23.69
N VAL A 6 2.26 1.82 24.01
CA VAL A 6 2.25 2.88 23.01
C VAL A 6 3.22 2.55 21.88
N ALA A 7 4.39 2.02 22.22
CA ALA A 7 5.35 1.66 21.18
C ALA A 7 4.80 0.59 20.26
N LEU A 8 4.17 -0.43 20.85
CA LEU A 8 3.56 -1.47 20.04
C LEU A 8 2.45 -0.93 19.15
N PHE A 9 1.64 -0.09 19.72
CA PHE A 9 0.53 0.48 18.99
C PHE A 9 1.03 1.32 17.82
N ASN A 10 2.07 2.10 18.05
CA ASN A 10 2.65 2.91 17.01
C ASN A 10 3.25 2.04 15.90
N ALA A 11 3.88 0.95 16.27
CA ALA A 11 4.46 0.06 15.29
C ALA A 11 3.38 -0.55 14.41
N ILE A 12 2.26 -0.92 15.00
CA ILE A 12 1.15 -1.47 14.24
C ILE A 12 0.59 -0.41 13.29
N THR A 13 0.44 0.80 13.78
CA THR A 13 -0.08 1.88 12.95
C THR A 13 0.84 2.15 11.77
N ASP A 14 2.15 2.15 12.02
CA ASP A 14 3.11 2.36 10.95
C ASP A 14 3.03 1.25 9.91
N ALA A 15 2.89 0.02 10.38
CA ALA A 15 2.79 -1.11 9.46
C ALA A 15 1.54 -1.01 8.60
N LEU A 16 0.43 -0.61 9.21
CA LEU A 16 -0.80 -0.44 8.46
C LEU A 16 -0.67 0.66 7.42
N ALA A 17 -0.01 1.75 7.78
CA ALA A 17 0.19 2.84 6.83
C ALA A 17 1.06 2.37 5.66
N ALA A 18 2.09 1.59 5.95
CA ALA A 18 2.96 1.08 4.91
C ALA A 18 2.20 0.15 3.97
N LEU A 19 1.34 -0.70 4.53
CA LEU A 19 0.55 -1.60 3.71
C LEU A 19 -0.42 -0.83 2.81
N SER A 20 -1.04 0.20 3.35
CA SER A 20 -1.98 1.00 2.59
C SER A 20 -1.26 1.70 1.44
N GLN A 21 -0.06 2.21 1.70
CA GLN A 21 0.72 2.86 0.68
C GLN A 21 1.14 1.88 -0.41
N ALA A 22 1.56 0.70 0.00
CA ALA A 22 1.95 -0.33 -0.96
C ALA A 22 0.76 -0.74 -1.82
N GLN A 23 -0.41 -0.84 -1.22
CA GLN A 23 -1.62 -1.17 -1.95
C GLN A 23 -1.92 -0.12 -3.01
N ALA A 24 -1.79 1.15 -2.65
CA ALA A 24 -2.06 2.22 -3.61
C ALA A 24 -1.11 2.14 -4.80
N VAL A 25 0.15 1.84 -4.53
CA VAL A 25 1.12 1.71 -5.60
C VAL A 25 0.77 0.53 -6.52
N LEU A 26 0.37 -0.57 -5.92
CA LEU A 26 0.00 -1.74 -6.71
C LEU A 26 -1.22 -1.48 -7.57
N ILE A 27 -2.20 -0.79 -7.03
CA ILE A 27 -3.38 -0.45 -7.80
C ILE A 27 -3.01 0.46 -8.97
N ALA A 28 -2.17 1.46 -8.71
CA ALA A 28 -1.75 2.36 -9.76
C ALA A 28 -0.97 1.62 -10.85
N ALA A 29 -0.12 0.69 -10.44
CA ALA A 29 0.64 -0.09 -11.40
C ALA A 29 -0.27 -0.98 -12.23
N GLN A 30 -1.29 -1.53 -11.60
CA GLN A 30 -2.24 -2.37 -12.30
C GLN A 30 -2.99 -1.58 -13.35
N GLN A 31 -3.43 -0.39 -12.99
CA GLN A 31 -4.16 0.45 -13.91
C GLN A 31 -3.28 0.87 -15.08
N ALA A 32 -2.03 1.19 -14.79
CA ALA A 32 -1.11 1.54 -15.86
C ALA A 32 -0.88 0.38 -16.81
N ALA A 33 -0.76 -0.81 -16.24
CA ALA A 33 -0.57 -2.01 -17.06
C ALA A 33 -1.79 -2.28 -17.93
N GLU A 34 -2.96 -2.05 -17.36
CA GLU A 34 -4.18 -2.28 -18.13
C GLU A 34 -4.29 -1.30 -19.29
N GLU A 35 -3.89 -0.06 -19.06
CA GLU A 35 -3.93 0.91 -20.14
C GLU A 35 -2.97 0.55 -21.26
N ILE A 36 -1.79 0.12 -20.90
CA ILE A 36 -0.81 -0.29 -21.90
C ILE A 36 -1.33 -1.49 -22.68
N TYR A 37 -1.92 -2.43 -21.97
CA TYR A 37 -2.44 -3.63 -22.60
C TYR A 37 -3.52 -3.30 -23.61
N MET A 38 -4.40 -2.40 -23.24
CA MET A 38 -5.50 -2.03 -24.12
C MET A 38 -5.01 -1.28 -25.35
N GLU A 39 -3.99 -0.46 -25.18
CA GLU A 39 -3.45 0.28 -26.31
C GLU A 39 -2.82 -0.66 -27.33
N ARG A 40 -2.28 -1.76 -26.85
CA ARG A 40 -1.59 -2.70 -27.75
C ARG A 40 -2.50 -3.69 -28.38
N THR A 41 -3.75 -3.70 -27.98
CA THR A 41 -4.73 -4.61 -28.55
C THR A 41 -5.40 -3.96 -29.71
N ASP A 42 -5.03 -4.27 -30.87
CA ASP A 42 -5.75 -3.77 -32.06
C ASP A 42 -5.60 -4.69 -33.23
#